data_cc7b00d9fba13f1cfb53c1c0cbe789d3
#
_entry.id   cc7b00d9fba13f1cfb53c1c0cbe789d3
#
_cell.length_a   1.000
_cell.length_b   1.000
_cell.length_c   1.000
_cell.angle_alpha   90.00
_cell.angle_beta   90.00
_cell.angle_gamma   90.00
#
_symmetry.space_group_name_H-M   'P 1'
#
loop_
_entity.id
_entity.type
_entity.pdbx_description
1 polymer ?
#
loop_
_entity_poly.entity_id
_entity_poly.type
_entity_poly.pdbx_seq_one_letter_code
_entity_poly.pdbx_strand_id
1 'polypeptide(L)'
;MNNKLRVWWNPQVGSCDTFYIPVQSVEEGKRVMDLLAAYDMFQLQNNIKPDICNTGGLEMLVDGEWEDWVLETEDDYFENVDDYCEQCSASEDLEEFSTTLFKQINNKF
;
A
#
# COMPACT_ATOMS: atom_id res chain seq x y z
N MET A 1 19.71 -6.88 -11.05
CA MET A 1 18.38 -6.97 -11.67
C MET A 1 17.32 -6.82 -10.57
N ASN A 2 16.39 -5.91 -10.78
CA ASN A 2 15.35 -5.68 -9.78
C ASN A 2 14.30 -6.78 -9.82
N ASN A 3 13.90 -7.24 -8.65
CA ASN A 3 12.80 -8.18 -8.55
C ASN A 3 11.49 -7.47 -8.95
N LYS A 4 10.59 -8.22 -9.54
CA LYS A 4 9.26 -7.70 -9.82
C LYS A 4 8.51 -7.52 -8.51
N LEU A 5 7.70 -6.47 -8.44
CA LEU A 5 6.91 -6.14 -7.27
C LEU A 5 5.44 -6.02 -7.65
N ARG A 6 4.58 -6.33 -6.70
CA ARG A 6 3.14 -6.09 -6.85
C ARG A 6 2.52 -5.80 -5.49
N VAL A 7 1.50 -4.95 -5.49
CA VAL A 7 0.63 -4.76 -4.33
C VAL A 7 -0.47 -5.80 -4.42
N TRP A 8 -0.80 -6.45 -3.29
CA TRP A 8 -2.01 -7.24 -3.19
C TRP A 8 -2.99 -6.47 -2.30
N TRP A 9 -4.25 -6.47 -2.67
CA TRP A 9 -5.26 -5.72 -1.95
C TRP A 9 -6.58 -6.48 -1.93
N ASN A 10 -7.11 -6.66 -0.74
CA ASN A 10 -8.44 -7.23 -0.57
C ASN A 10 -9.34 -6.15 0.03
N PRO A 11 -10.26 -5.57 -0.77
CA PRO A 11 -11.07 -4.46 -0.30
C PRO A 11 -12.12 -4.86 0.73
N GLN A 12 -12.46 -6.16 0.78
CA GLN A 12 -13.43 -6.65 1.74
C GLN A 12 -13.10 -8.09 2.10
N VAL A 13 -12.38 -8.27 3.20
CA VAL A 13 -11.91 -9.59 3.65
C VAL A 13 -13.10 -10.53 3.82
N GLY A 14 -12.98 -11.72 3.22
CA GLY A 14 -13.99 -12.75 3.29
C GLY A 14 -15.10 -12.68 2.25
N SER A 15 -15.16 -11.60 1.48
CA SER A 15 -16.27 -11.37 0.53
C SER A 15 -15.84 -11.31 -0.93
N CYS A 16 -14.55 -11.15 -1.21
CA CYS A 16 -14.08 -11.02 -2.59
C CYS A 16 -12.67 -11.56 -2.74
N ASP A 17 -12.26 -11.68 -4.01
CA ASP A 17 -10.91 -12.10 -4.34
C ASP A 17 -9.91 -10.97 -4.13
N THR A 18 -8.65 -11.35 -4.01
CA THR A 18 -7.55 -10.40 -3.89
C THR A 18 -7.26 -9.75 -5.24
N PHE A 19 -7.06 -8.44 -5.22
CA PHE A 19 -6.70 -7.67 -6.40
C PHE A 19 -5.20 -7.41 -6.39
N TYR A 20 -4.55 -7.58 -7.54
CA TYR A 20 -3.11 -7.42 -7.66
C TYR A 20 -2.76 -6.27 -8.59
N ILE A 21 -1.83 -5.42 -8.16
CA ILE A 21 -1.40 -4.27 -8.93
C ILE A 21 0.13 -4.34 -9.09
N PRO A 22 0.65 -4.51 -10.32
CA PRO A 22 2.09 -4.47 -10.53
C PRO A 22 2.62 -3.06 -10.27
N VAL A 23 3.74 -2.98 -9.57
CA VAL A 23 4.41 -1.70 -9.27
C VAL A 23 5.89 -1.84 -9.58
N GLN A 24 6.56 -0.70 -9.78
CA GLN A 24 7.95 -0.69 -10.20
C GLN A 24 8.93 -0.43 -9.06
N SER A 25 8.42 0.02 -7.92
CA SER A 25 9.25 0.32 -6.77
C SER A 25 8.45 0.17 -5.48
N VAL A 26 9.16 0.11 -4.36
CA VAL A 26 8.52 0.06 -3.04
C VAL A 26 7.74 1.35 -2.80
N GLU A 27 8.30 2.49 -3.21
CA GLU A 27 7.66 3.80 -3.06
C GLU A 27 6.36 3.88 -3.86
N GLU A 28 6.35 3.34 -5.08
CA GLU A 28 5.13 3.26 -5.87
C GLU A 28 4.10 2.36 -5.19
N GLY A 29 4.55 1.24 -4.63
CA GLY A 29 3.69 0.34 -3.87
C GLY A 29 3.04 1.03 -2.68
N LYS A 30 3.81 1.84 -1.96
CA LYS A 30 3.30 2.63 -0.83
C LYS A 30 2.21 3.60 -1.29
N ARG A 31 2.44 4.31 -2.41
CA ARG A 31 1.43 5.23 -2.96
C ARG A 31 0.14 4.51 -3.34
N VAL A 32 0.28 3.36 -3.97
CA VAL A 32 -0.89 2.56 -4.37
C VAL A 32 -1.67 2.10 -3.15
N MET A 33 -1.00 1.61 -2.13
CA MET A 33 -1.67 1.15 -0.91
C MET A 33 -2.37 2.30 -0.18
N ASP A 34 -1.73 3.46 -0.09
CA ASP A 34 -2.34 4.63 0.55
C ASP A 34 -3.56 5.11 -0.24
N LEU A 35 -3.47 5.09 -1.57
CA LEU A 35 -4.58 5.46 -2.43
C LEU A 35 -5.78 4.53 -2.23
N LEU A 36 -5.53 3.23 -2.21
CA LEU A 36 -6.60 2.24 -2.04
C LEU A 36 -7.26 2.36 -0.66
N ALA A 37 -6.46 2.56 0.39
CA ALA A 37 -6.98 2.74 1.73
C ALA A 37 -7.82 4.01 1.83
N ALA A 38 -7.35 5.11 1.23
CA ALA A 38 -8.08 6.38 1.23
C ALA A 38 -9.38 6.25 0.45
N TYR A 39 -9.34 5.58 -0.70
CA TYR A 39 -10.54 5.40 -1.52
C TYR A 39 -11.58 4.54 -0.80
N ASP A 40 -11.15 3.50 -0.12
CA ASP A 40 -12.06 2.67 0.68
C ASP A 40 -12.74 3.50 1.77
N MET A 41 -11.99 4.36 2.45
CA MET A 41 -12.55 5.24 3.47
C MET A 41 -13.52 6.27 2.86
N PHE A 42 -13.17 6.81 1.69
CA PHE A 42 -14.05 7.73 0.97
C PHE A 42 -15.39 7.07 0.64
N GLN A 43 -15.35 5.82 0.20
CA GLN A 43 -16.58 5.07 -0.13
C GLN A 43 -17.44 4.86 1.12
N LEU A 44 -16.81 4.55 2.25
CA LEU A 44 -17.53 4.39 3.51
C LEU A 44 -18.23 5.68 3.91
N GLN A 45 -17.53 6.80 3.87
CA GLN A 45 -18.07 8.09 4.28
C GLN A 45 -19.17 8.61 3.36
N ASN A 46 -19.20 8.15 2.12
CA ASN A 46 -20.24 8.54 1.15
C ASN A 46 -21.33 7.50 1.02
N ASN A 47 -21.39 6.55 1.94
CA ASN A 47 -22.42 5.51 1.98
C ASN A 47 -22.44 4.62 0.73
N ILE A 48 -21.30 4.49 0.06
CA ILE A 48 -21.17 3.63 -1.10
C ILE A 48 -21.03 2.18 -0.64
N LYS A 49 -20.41 1.97 0.51
CA LYS A 49 -20.35 0.65 1.12
C LYS A 49 -20.60 0.74 2.63
N PRO A 50 -21.16 -0.34 3.23
CA PRO A 50 -21.62 -0.29 4.62
C PRO A 50 -20.51 -0.35 5.65
N ASP A 51 -19.37 -0.97 5.33
CA ASP A 51 -18.26 -1.10 6.26
C ASP A 51 -16.94 -1.23 5.50
N ILE A 52 -15.84 -1.21 6.24
CA ILE A 52 -14.50 -1.46 5.70
C ILE A 52 -13.88 -2.62 6.47
N CYS A 53 -13.44 -3.63 5.72
CA CYS A 53 -12.62 -4.70 6.25
C CYS A 53 -11.55 -5.05 5.22
N ASN A 54 -10.65 -4.09 4.96
CA ASN A 54 -9.63 -4.26 3.92
C ASN A 54 -8.30 -4.69 4.50
N THR A 55 -7.47 -5.27 3.65
CA THR A 55 -6.10 -5.61 3.99
C THR A 55 -5.28 -5.63 2.71
N GLY A 56 -3.99 -5.40 2.84
CA GLY A 56 -3.11 -5.41 1.70
C GLY A 56 -1.65 -5.44 2.09
N GLY A 57 -0.80 -5.53 1.10
CA GLY A 57 0.63 -5.56 1.30
C GLY A 57 1.40 -5.53 0.00
N LEU A 58 2.72 -5.59 0.12
CA LEU A 58 3.63 -5.60 -1.01
C LEU A 58 4.28 -6.98 -1.10
N GLU A 59 4.33 -7.51 -2.33
CA GLU A 59 4.99 -8.78 -2.61
C GLU A 59 6.10 -8.60 -3.63
N MET A 60 7.10 -9.47 -3.55
CA MET A 60 8.18 -9.52 -4.52
C MET A 60 8.27 -10.91 -5.13
N LEU A 61 8.68 -10.97 -6.40
CA LEU A 61 8.86 -12.22 -7.11
C LEU A 61 10.27 -12.75 -6.86
N VAL A 62 10.38 -13.91 -6.25
CA VAL A 62 11.66 -14.56 -5.94
C VAL A 62 11.62 -15.98 -6.49
N ASP A 63 12.53 -16.28 -7.41
CA ASP A 63 12.67 -17.62 -8.01
C ASP A 63 11.35 -18.17 -8.56
N GLY A 64 10.56 -17.29 -9.19
CA GLY A 64 9.29 -17.67 -9.80
C GLY A 64 8.10 -17.73 -8.84
N GLU A 65 8.29 -17.39 -7.58
CA GLU A 65 7.24 -17.38 -6.58
C GLU A 65 7.08 -16.01 -5.93
N TRP A 66 5.84 -15.63 -5.64
CA TRP A 66 5.55 -14.37 -4.95
C TRP A 66 5.66 -14.57 -3.45
N GLU A 67 6.43 -13.67 -2.82
CA GLU A 67 6.66 -13.69 -1.36
C GLU A 67 6.45 -12.29 -0.80
N ASP A 68 6.18 -12.20 0.48
CA ASP A 68 6.10 -10.90 1.15
C ASP A 68 7.40 -10.13 0.96
N TRP A 69 7.26 -8.84 0.67
CA TRP A 69 8.43 -8.00 0.46
C TRP A 69 9.23 -7.83 1.74
N VAL A 70 10.55 -8.02 1.62
CA VAL A 70 11.52 -7.69 2.66
C VAL A 70 12.74 -7.06 1.98
N LEU A 71 13.43 -6.23 2.71
CA LEU A 71 14.72 -5.68 2.28
C LEU A 71 15.74 -5.93 3.36
N GLU A 72 16.83 -6.60 3.00
CA GLU A 72 17.94 -6.87 3.90
C GLU A 72 19.22 -6.29 3.32
N THR A 73 19.87 -5.43 4.10
CA THR A 73 21.17 -4.87 3.75
C THR A 73 22.17 -5.27 4.86
N GLU A 74 23.44 -4.90 4.70
CA GLU A 74 24.43 -5.20 5.72
C GLU A 74 24.10 -4.58 7.07
N ASP A 75 23.45 -3.43 7.07
CA ASP A 75 23.16 -2.66 8.28
C ASP A 75 21.69 -2.65 8.69
N ASP A 76 20.77 -2.97 7.77
CA ASP A 76 19.34 -2.78 8.00
C ASP A 76 18.53 -3.99 7.50
N TYR A 77 17.39 -4.19 8.15
CA TYR A 77 16.38 -5.15 7.73
C TYR A 77 15.01 -4.49 7.81
N PHE A 78 14.28 -4.52 6.70
CA PHE A 78 12.93 -3.97 6.63
C PHE A 78 11.96 -5.04 6.14
N GLU A 79 10.92 -5.30 6.89
CA GLU A 79 9.79 -6.12 6.45
C GLU A 79 8.50 -5.31 6.40
N ASN A 80 8.54 -4.07 6.86
CA ASN A 80 7.42 -3.16 6.89
C ASN A 80 7.67 -2.03 5.89
N VAL A 81 6.79 -1.91 4.89
CA VAL A 81 6.91 -0.89 3.85
C VAL A 81 6.88 0.52 4.44
N ASP A 82 6.04 0.76 5.43
CA ASP A 82 5.93 2.09 6.05
C ASP A 82 7.24 2.49 6.72
N ASP A 83 7.87 1.57 7.44
CA ASP A 83 9.15 1.85 8.10
C ASP A 83 10.24 2.18 7.09
N TYR A 84 10.28 1.44 5.99
CA TYR A 84 11.25 1.70 4.92
C TYR A 84 11.00 3.08 4.30
N CYS A 85 9.76 3.40 3.99
CA CYS A 85 9.41 4.64 3.31
C CYS A 85 9.62 5.87 4.18
N GLU A 86 9.57 5.74 5.50
CA GLU A 86 9.90 6.85 6.42
C GLU A 86 11.38 7.23 6.34
N GLN A 87 12.23 6.28 5.95
CA GLN A 87 13.68 6.49 5.90
C GLN A 87 14.21 6.68 4.49
N CYS A 88 13.40 6.51 3.46
CA CYS A 88 13.86 6.62 2.09
C CYS A 88 13.87 8.08 1.63
N SER A 89 14.55 8.33 0.50
CA SER A 89 14.69 9.67 -0.05
C SER A 89 13.38 10.30 -0.50
N ALA A 90 12.35 9.48 -0.73
CA ALA A 90 11.04 9.94 -1.17
C ALA A 90 10.04 10.13 -0.02
N SER A 91 10.49 10.04 1.24
CA SER A 91 9.59 10.04 2.40
C SER A 91 8.70 11.27 2.49
N GLU A 92 9.23 12.45 2.18
CA GLU A 92 8.44 13.69 2.24
C GLU A 92 7.33 13.70 1.18
N ASP A 93 7.66 13.25 -0.03
CA ASP A 93 6.69 13.17 -1.13
C ASP A 93 5.59 12.16 -0.83
N LEU A 94 5.95 11.02 -0.25
CA LEU A 94 5.00 9.98 0.12
C LEU A 94 4.06 10.46 1.23
N GLU A 95 4.60 11.14 2.23
CA GLU A 95 3.80 11.68 3.31
C GLU A 95 2.84 12.76 2.82
N GLU A 96 3.31 13.64 1.95
CA GLU A 96 2.47 14.68 1.35
C GLU A 96 1.34 14.09 0.52
N PHE A 97 1.64 13.05 -0.27
CA PHE A 97 0.64 12.35 -1.07
C PHE A 97 -0.45 11.75 -0.18
N SER A 98 -0.06 11.02 0.85
CA SER A 98 -0.98 10.39 1.78
C SER A 98 -1.83 11.43 2.51
N THR A 99 -1.19 12.50 3.00
CA THR A 99 -1.89 13.58 3.70
C THR A 99 -2.93 14.23 2.80
N THR A 100 -2.59 14.48 1.55
CA THR A 100 -3.50 15.09 0.58
C THR A 100 -4.74 14.21 0.36
N LEU A 101 -4.54 12.91 0.25
CA LEU A 101 -5.65 11.97 0.06
C LEU A 101 -6.59 11.96 1.26
N PHE A 102 -6.04 11.78 2.46
CA PHE A 102 -6.86 11.64 3.67
C PHE A 102 -7.49 12.97 4.10
N LYS A 103 -6.88 14.08 3.74
CA LYS A 103 -7.44 15.41 4.03
C LYS A 103 -8.79 15.63 3.32
N GLN A 104 -8.94 15.10 2.13
CA GLN A 104 -10.21 15.18 1.39
C GLN A 104 -11.33 14.46 2.13
N ILE A 105 -10.99 13.39 2.81
CA ILE A 105 -11.96 12.59 3.56
C ILE A 105 -12.36 13.33 4.83
N ASN A 106 -11.39 13.81 5.58
CA ASN A 106 -11.62 14.47 6.87
C ASN A 106 -12.38 15.79 6.73
N ASN A 107 -12.25 16.49 5.60
CA ASN A 107 -12.91 17.77 5.38
C ASN A 107 -14.40 17.65 5.12
N LYS A 108 -14.96 16.46 5.10
CA LYS A 108 -16.39 16.24 4.95
C LYS A 108 -17.16 16.34 6.26
N PHE A 109 -16.43 16.48 7.36
CA PHE A 109 -17.00 16.54 8.70
C PHE A 109 -16.71 17.85 9.38
#